data_cb90a67e09e4f3bdff3dcde5fa55ecd1
#
_entry.id   cb90a67e09e4f3bdff3dcde5fa55ecd1
#
_cell.length_a   1.000
_cell.length_b   1.000
_cell.length_c   1.000
_cell.angle_alpha   90.00
_cell.angle_beta   90.00
_cell.angle_gamma   90.00
#
_symmetry.space_group_name_H-M   'P 1'
#
loop_
_entity.id
_entity.type
_entity.pdbx_description
1 polymer ?
#
loop_
_entity_poly.entity_id
_entity_poly.type
_entity_poly.pdbx_seq_one_letter_code
_entity_poly.pdbx_strand_id
1 'polypeptide(L)'
;MINRLLSFLDASPVNFLAVKNIADMLEAGGFRRLDPCQPLGSVKAGDRFFVTKNDSSIYAFRIGRKPLAEAGFHMICAHSDSPTFRIKPNAEMQCEGGLV
;
A
#
# COMPACT_ATOMS: atom_id res chain seq x y z
N MET A 1 -17.75 7.36 -8.23
CA MET A 1 -16.28 7.42 -8.13
C MET A 1 -15.79 8.40 -7.07
N ILE A 2 -16.28 9.64 -7.07
CA ILE A 2 -15.85 10.67 -6.08
C ILE A 2 -16.14 10.25 -4.64
N ASN A 3 -17.33 9.73 -4.35
CA ASN A 3 -17.68 9.29 -3.00
C ASN A 3 -16.78 8.15 -2.51
N ARG A 4 -16.38 7.27 -3.42
CA ARG A 4 -15.48 6.17 -3.12
C ARG A 4 -14.07 6.67 -2.80
N LEU A 5 -13.60 7.67 -3.53
CA LEU A 5 -12.33 8.34 -3.27
C LEU A 5 -12.34 9.05 -1.92
N LEU A 6 -13.39 9.81 -1.63
CA LEU A 6 -13.53 10.52 -0.35
C LEU A 6 -13.56 9.55 0.83
N SER A 7 -14.30 8.45 0.71
CA SER A 7 -14.33 7.40 1.75
C SER A 7 -12.95 6.78 1.97
N PHE A 8 -12.20 6.54 0.90
CA PHE A 8 -10.83 6.04 1.00
C PHE A 8 -9.92 7.04 1.73
N LEU A 9 -9.98 8.30 1.38
CA LEU A 9 -9.16 9.35 2.01
C LEU A 9 -9.49 9.51 3.49
N ASP A 10 -10.76 9.49 3.85
CA ASP A 10 -11.20 9.59 5.25
C ASP A 10 -10.72 8.40 6.09
N ALA A 11 -10.68 7.22 5.50
CA ALA A 11 -10.23 5.99 6.16
C ALA A 11 -8.70 5.84 6.18
N SER A 12 -7.96 6.71 5.52
CA SER A 12 -6.51 6.56 5.28
C SER A 12 -5.70 7.76 5.77
N PRO A 13 -5.82 8.16 7.06
CA PRO A 13 -5.10 9.33 7.58
C PRO A 13 -3.59 9.12 7.72
N VAL A 14 -3.13 7.86 7.76
CA VAL A 14 -1.71 7.48 7.87
C VAL A 14 -1.38 6.41 6.84
N ASN A 15 -0.07 6.28 6.52
CA ASN A 15 0.41 5.34 5.51
C ASN A 15 0.01 3.88 5.80
N PHE A 16 0.05 3.43 7.05
CA PHE A 16 -0.34 2.07 7.42
C PHE A 16 -1.81 1.77 7.11
N LEU A 17 -2.69 2.73 7.38
CA LEU A 17 -4.12 2.61 7.04
C LEU A 17 -4.36 2.70 5.54
N ALA A 18 -3.63 3.58 4.84
CA ALA A 18 -3.70 3.67 3.39
C ALA A 18 -3.32 2.35 2.73
N VAL A 19 -2.20 1.75 3.13
CA VAL A 19 -1.75 0.45 2.60
C VAL A 19 -2.74 -0.66 2.94
N LYS A 20 -3.25 -0.69 4.16
CA LYS A 20 -4.27 -1.66 4.56
C LYS A 20 -5.53 -1.56 3.70
N ASN A 21 -6.03 -0.34 3.51
CA ASN A 21 -7.24 -0.12 2.71
C ASN A 21 -7.02 -0.47 1.24
N ILE A 22 -5.85 -0.17 0.68
CA ILE A 22 -5.48 -0.58 -0.68
C ILE A 22 -5.43 -2.11 -0.77
N ALA A 23 -4.81 -2.78 0.19
CA ALA A 23 -4.74 -4.24 0.23
C ALA A 23 -6.14 -4.87 0.27
N ASP A 24 -7.03 -4.36 1.12
CA ASP A 24 -8.41 -4.83 1.20
C ASP A 24 -9.16 -4.64 -0.14
N MET A 25 -8.97 -3.51 -0.80
CA MET A 25 -9.55 -3.26 -2.13
C MET A 25 -9.01 -4.21 -3.19
N LEU A 26 -7.72 -4.52 -3.15
CA LEU A 26 -7.08 -5.45 -4.08
C LEU A 26 -7.58 -6.88 -3.86
N GLU A 27 -7.70 -7.31 -2.61
CA GLU A 27 -8.28 -8.63 -2.28
C GLU A 27 -9.73 -8.74 -2.76
N ALA A 28 -10.53 -7.70 -2.55
CA ALA A 28 -11.90 -7.65 -3.06
C ALA A 28 -11.95 -7.68 -4.59
N GLY A 29 -10.93 -7.13 -5.26
CA GLY A 29 -10.77 -7.16 -6.72
C GLY A 29 -10.18 -8.45 -7.28
N GLY A 30 -9.94 -9.46 -6.45
CA GLY A 30 -9.42 -10.76 -6.88
C GLY A 30 -7.89 -10.84 -6.95
N PHE A 31 -7.18 -9.88 -6.38
CA PHE A 31 -5.72 -9.95 -6.23
C PHE A 31 -5.36 -10.86 -5.07
N ARG A 32 -4.31 -11.65 -5.25
CA ARG A 32 -3.78 -12.56 -4.23
C ARG A 32 -2.61 -11.92 -3.50
N ARG A 33 -2.63 -11.98 -2.17
CA ARG A 33 -1.49 -11.54 -1.36
C ARG A 33 -0.36 -12.56 -1.45
N LEU A 34 0.85 -12.09 -1.73
CA LEU A 34 2.05 -12.92 -1.71
C LEU A 34 2.83 -12.71 -0.42
N ASP A 35 3.41 -13.80 0.08
CA ASP A 35 4.41 -13.75 1.13
C ASP A 35 5.79 -13.55 0.48
N PRO A 36 6.50 -12.44 0.75
CA PRO A 36 7.81 -12.18 0.15
C PRO A 36 8.88 -13.21 0.54
N CYS A 37 8.64 -13.98 1.60
CA CYS A 37 9.56 -15.03 2.06
C CYS A 37 9.34 -16.37 1.34
N GLN A 38 8.30 -16.50 0.53
CA GLN A 38 7.99 -17.72 -0.20
C GLN A 38 8.32 -17.59 -1.68
N PRO A 39 8.71 -18.68 -2.35
CA PRO A 39 8.92 -18.65 -3.80
C PRO A 39 7.64 -18.25 -4.55
N LEU A 40 7.78 -17.45 -5.59
CA LEU A 40 6.65 -16.98 -6.39
C LEU A 40 5.94 -18.13 -7.13
N GLY A 41 6.64 -19.18 -7.47
CA GLY A 41 6.11 -20.29 -8.26
C GLY A 41 5.88 -19.91 -9.72
N SER A 42 4.96 -20.62 -10.39
CA SER A 42 4.62 -20.34 -11.78
C SER A 42 3.71 -19.14 -11.89
N VAL A 43 4.02 -18.25 -12.82
CA VAL A 43 3.23 -17.05 -13.11
C VAL A 43 2.61 -17.21 -14.50
N LYS A 44 1.30 -17.00 -14.61
CA LYS A 44 0.54 -17.13 -15.85
C LYS A 44 0.00 -15.76 -16.29
N ALA A 45 -0.29 -15.64 -17.58
CA ALA A 45 -0.97 -14.46 -18.11
C ALA A 45 -2.32 -14.23 -17.40
N GLY A 46 -2.56 -12.99 -17.00
CA GLY A 46 -3.78 -12.61 -16.28
C GLY A 46 -3.71 -12.76 -14.77
N ASP A 47 -2.63 -13.32 -14.23
CA ASP A 47 -2.44 -13.40 -12.77
C ASP A 47 -2.37 -12.00 -12.16
N ARG A 48 -2.95 -11.89 -10.97
CA ARG A 48 -3.01 -10.65 -10.21
C ARG A 48 -2.58 -10.94 -8.78
N PHE A 49 -1.58 -10.21 -8.31
CA PHE A 49 -1.09 -10.38 -6.95
C PHE A 49 -0.50 -9.09 -6.41
N PHE A 50 -0.35 -9.02 -5.11
CA PHE A 50 0.27 -7.90 -4.46
C PHE A 50 1.13 -8.36 -3.28
N VAL A 51 2.07 -7.50 -2.89
CA VAL A 51 2.95 -7.71 -1.75
C VAL A 51 3.04 -6.41 -0.97
N THR A 52 3.10 -6.51 0.34
CA THR A 52 3.32 -5.36 1.23
C THR A 52 4.68 -5.48 1.89
N LYS A 53 5.30 -4.34 2.19
CA LYS A 53 6.54 -4.27 2.94
C LYS A 53 6.36 -3.35 4.14
N ASN A 54 6.60 -3.88 5.35
CA ASN A 54 6.47 -3.17 6.62
C ASN A 54 5.10 -2.50 6.81
N ASP A 55 4.07 -2.99 6.14
CA ASP A 55 2.70 -2.44 6.14
C ASP A 55 2.62 -0.95 5.76
N SER A 56 3.68 -0.40 5.18
CA SER A 56 3.78 1.00 4.77
C SER A 56 3.97 1.19 3.28
N SER A 57 4.29 0.13 2.55
CA SER A 57 4.42 0.12 1.09
C SER A 57 3.68 -1.06 0.51
N ILE A 58 3.14 -0.89 -0.68
CA ILE A 58 2.43 -1.94 -1.40
C ILE A 58 2.82 -1.94 -2.87
N TYR A 59 2.99 -3.12 -3.42
CA TYR A 59 3.27 -3.36 -4.83
C TYR A 59 2.20 -4.30 -5.38
N ALA A 60 1.45 -3.84 -6.35
CA ALA A 60 0.43 -4.65 -7.02
C ALA A 60 0.83 -4.90 -8.47
N PHE A 61 0.61 -6.13 -8.92
CA PHE A 61 1.03 -6.58 -10.24
C PHE A 61 -0.13 -7.27 -10.94
N ARG A 62 -0.23 -6.99 -12.22
CA ARG A 62 -1.09 -7.74 -13.13
C ARG A 62 -0.24 -8.21 -14.30
N ILE A 63 -0.25 -9.51 -14.54
CA ILE A 63 0.52 -10.11 -15.63
C ILE A 63 -0.28 -9.96 -16.93
N GLY A 64 0.37 -9.36 -17.92
CA GLY A 64 -0.22 -9.19 -19.25
C GLY A 64 -0.22 -10.48 -20.06
N ARG A 65 -0.76 -10.40 -21.28
CA ARG A 65 -0.82 -11.54 -22.18
C ARG A 65 0.49 -11.79 -22.94
N LYS A 66 1.26 -10.74 -23.17
CA LYS A 66 2.55 -10.84 -23.88
C LYS A 66 3.67 -11.21 -22.90
N PRO A 67 4.73 -11.90 -23.37
CA PRO A 67 5.91 -12.12 -22.56
C PRO A 67 6.49 -10.81 -22.04
N LEU A 68 7.01 -10.84 -20.81
CA LEU A 68 7.52 -9.65 -20.14
C LEU A 68 8.67 -8.99 -20.90
N ALA A 69 9.50 -9.81 -21.53
CA ALA A 69 10.63 -9.35 -22.35
C ALA A 69 10.19 -8.52 -23.57
N GLU A 70 8.98 -8.76 -24.09
CA GLU A 70 8.43 -8.02 -25.24
C GLU A 70 7.60 -6.83 -24.80
N ALA A 71 6.80 -7.01 -23.75
CA ALA A 71 5.83 -6.00 -23.29
C ALA A 71 6.46 -4.94 -22.38
N GLY A 72 7.53 -5.30 -21.63
CA GLY A 72 8.10 -4.44 -20.60
C GLY A 72 7.13 -4.24 -19.44
N PHE A 73 7.30 -3.11 -18.74
CA PHE A 73 6.49 -2.75 -17.57
C PHE A 73 5.76 -1.43 -17.80
N HIS A 74 4.51 -1.39 -17.42
CA HIS A 74 3.75 -0.16 -17.24
C HIS A 74 3.62 0.07 -15.75
N MET A 75 4.20 1.16 -15.23
CA MET A 75 4.25 1.43 -13.80
C MET A 75 3.54 2.74 -13.46
N ILE A 76 2.75 2.70 -12.39
CA ILE A 76 2.16 3.87 -11.76
C ILE A 76 2.64 3.90 -10.33
N CYS A 77 3.20 5.01 -9.89
CA CYS A 77 3.73 5.19 -8.54
C CYS A 77 3.08 6.37 -7.86
N ALA A 78 2.78 6.22 -6.58
CA ALA A 78 2.28 7.29 -5.73
C ALA A 78 2.81 7.10 -4.32
N HIS A 79 2.86 8.18 -3.55
CA HIS A 79 3.22 8.08 -2.14
C HIS A 79 2.02 7.63 -1.31
N SER A 80 2.27 6.99 -0.17
CA SER A 80 1.25 6.48 0.73
C SER A 80 1.08 7.29 2.02
N ASP A 81 1.99 8.21 2.28
CA ASP A 81 1.92 9.09 3.44
C ASP A 81 1.01 10.31 3.18
N SER A 82 0.59 10.93 4.26
CA SER A 82 -0.20 12.16 4.23
C SER A 82 0.52 13.24 5.04
N PRO A 83 0.37 14.53 4.68
CA PRO A 83 1.03 15.62 5.38
C PRO A 83 0.34 15.91 6.72
N THR A 84 0.55 15.03 7.69
CA THR A 84 -0.03 15.12 9.03
C THR A 84 1.06 15.09 10.10
N PHE A 85 0.73 15.59 11.28
CA PHE A 85 1.60 15.45 12.43
C PHE A 85 1.48 14.07 13.03
N ARG A 86 2.60 13.56 13.51
CA ARG A 86 2.67 12.27 14.19
C ARG A 86 3.18 12.47 15.61
N ILE A 87 2.48 11.90 16.58
CA ILE A 87 2.92 11.91 17.97
C ILE A 87 4.13 10.99 18.11
N LYS A 88 5.19 11.51 18.71
CA LYS A 88 6.41 10.73 19.00
C LYS A 88 6.13 9.68 20.08
N PRO A 89 6.86 8.55 20.10
CA PRO A 89 6.74 7.56 21.19
C PRO A 89 6.98 8.16 22.58
N ASN A 90 7.94 9.08 22.72
CA ASN A 90 8.19 9.86 23.94
C ASN A 90 7.73 11.30 23.69
N ALA A 91 6.42 11.50 23.71
CA ALA A 91 5.81 12.77 23.32
C ALA A 91 5.98 13.87 24.38
N GLU A 92 6.13 13.50 25.64
CA GLU A 92 6.24 14.44 26.74
C GLU A 92 7.66 14.98 26.87
N MET A 93 7.78 16.29 26.92
CA MET A 93 9.04 17.00 27.19
C MET A 93 8.84 17.96 28.34
N GLN A 94 9.77 17.97 29.29
CA GLN A 94 9.78 18.95 30.36
C GLN A 94 10.40 20.25 29.85
N CYS A 95 9.73 21.34 30.15
CA CYS A 95 10.27 22.69 29.92
C CYS A 95 10.03 23.55 31.17
N GLU A 96 10.66 24.72 31.24
CA GLU A 96 10.40 25.68 32.32
C GLU A 96 8.90 26.01 32.35
N GLY A 97 8.21 25.63 33.42
CA GLY A 97 6.79 25.89 33.62
C GLY A 97 5.84 24.79 33.23
N GLY A 98 6.30 23.57 32.86
CA GLY A 98 5.41 22.45 32.66
C GLY A 98 5.89 21.41 31.64
N LEU A 99 4.94 20.63 31.14
CA LEU A 99 5.14 19.63 30.08
C LEU A 99 4.67 20.18 28.73
N VAL A 100 5.38 19.80 27.69
CA VAL A 100 5.04 20.16 26.32
C VAL A 100 4.79 18.92 25.49
#